data_f885f62ea0efdeb46205117d1c25ec41
#
_entry.id   f885f62ea0efdeb46205117d1c25ec41
#
_cell.length_a   1.000
_cell.length_b   1.000
_cell.length_c   1.000
_cell.angle_alpha   90.00
_cell.angle_beta   90.00
_cell.angle_gamma   90.00
#
_symmetry.space_group_name_H-M   'P 1'
#
loop_
_entity.id
_entity.type
_entity.pdbx_description
1 polymer ?
#
loop_
_entity_poly.entity_id
_entity_poly.type
_entity_poly.pdbx_seq_one_letter_code
_entity_poly.pdbx_strand_id
1 'polypeptide(L)' 'MAESKTFNAIIELTALFYHRPGAGAADEEVAAWYQAKGRLYERLADHGGPEAAQERACAAASYEHARRLFAS' A
#
# COMPACT_ATOMS: atom_id res chain seq x y z
N MET A 1 16.45 -5.21 13.43
CA MET A 1 16.18 -3.95 14.14
C MET A 1 14.89 -3.34 13.63
N ALA A 2 14.08 -2.80 14.55
CA ALA A 2 12.77 -2.25 14.20
C ALA A 2 12.87 -1.10 13.20
N GLU A 3 13.89 -0.26 13.36
CA GLU A 3 14.10 0.89 12.48
C GLU A 3 14.35 0.48 11.04
N SER A 4 15.07 -0.62 10.83
CA SER A 4 15.35 -1.13 9.48
C SER A 4 14.08 -1.54 8.77
N LYS A 5 13.12 -2.15 9.47
CA LYS A 5 11.86 -2.58 8.87
C LYS A 5 11.02 -1.38 8.45
N THR A 6 10.95 -0.34 9.29
CA THR A 6 10.22 0.88 8.96
C THR A 6 10.85 1.57 7.77
N PHE A 7 12.17 1.69 7.78
CA PHE A 7 12.91 2.32 6.70
C PHE A 7 12.72 1.57 5.39
N ASN A 8 12.77 0.23 5.43
CA ASN A 8 12.55 -0.59 4.25
C ASN A 8 11.14 -0.42 3.70
N ALA A 9 10.14 -0.35 4.58
CA ALA A 9 8.76 -0.15 4.15
C ALA A 9 8.58 1.21 3.46
N ILE A 10 9.24 2.25 3.97
CA ILE A 10 9.18 3.57 3.36
C ILE A 10 9.83 3.56 1.98
N ILE A 11 10.99 2.91 1.84
CA ILE A 11 11.67 2.79 0.55
C ILE A 11 10.78 2.06 -0.45
N GLU A 12 10.18 0.93 -0.04
CA GLU A 12 9.32 0.15 -0.90
C GLU A 12 8.07 0.94 -1.32
N LEU A 13 7.50 1.70 -0.38
CA LEU A 13 6.33 2.53 -0.68
C LEU A 13 6.69 3.62 -1.69
N THR A 14 7.84 4.26 -1.51
CA THR A 14 8.33 5.26 -2.45
C THR A 14 8.52 4.66 -3.84
N ALA A 15 9.14 3.48 -3.93
CA ALA A 15 9.33 2.78 -5.19
C ALA A 15 7.98 2.42 -5.82
N LEU A 16 7.03 1.99 -5.01
CA LEU A 16 5.69 1.65 -5.48
C LEU A 16 5.01 2.85 -6.15
N PHE A 17 5.07 4.01 -5.51
CA PHE A 17 4.49 5.23 -6.09
C PHE A 17 5.21 5.66 -7.35
N TYR A 18 6.51 5.46 -7.40
CA TYR A 18 7.31 5.78 -8.58
C TYR A 18 6.91 4.92 -9.79
N HIS A 19 6.53 3.68 -9.53
CA HIS A 19 6.13 2.74 -10.58
C HIS A 19 4.61 2.59 -10.68
N ARG A 20 3.89 3.63 -10.36
CA ARG A 20 2.43 3.63 -10.42
C ARG A 20 1.95 3.28 -11.84
N PRO A 21 0.93 2.40 -11.97
CA PRO A 21 0.41 2.05 -13.29
C PRO A 21 -0.13 3.28 -14.03
N GLY A 22 0.10 3.32 -15.32
CA GLY A 22 -0.38 4.41 -16.17
C GLY A 22 -1.88 4.31 -16.44
N ALA A 23 -2.42 5.33 -17.10
CA ALA A 23 -3.84 5.45 -17.36
C ALA A 23 -4.40 4.29 -18.19
N GLY A 24 -3.57 3.66 -19.02
CA GLY A 24 -4.00 2.53 -19.86
C GLY A 24 -3.81 1.17 -19.25
N ALA A 25 -3.41 1.08 -17.97
CA ALA A 25 -3.14 -0.20 -17.33
C ALA A 25 -4.42 -0.99 -17.13
N ALA A 26 -4.32 -2.33 -17.21
CA ALA A 26 -5.44 -3.23 -16.96
C ALA A 26 -5.87 -3.15 -15.49
N ASP A 27 -7.16 -3.42 -15.24
CA ASP A 27 -7.71 -3.39 -13.88
C ASP A 27 -6.97 -4.33 -12.94
N GLU A 28 -6.56 -5.51 -13.42
CA GLU A 28 -5.80 -6.47 -12.60
C GLU A 28 -4.47 -5.89 -12.15
N GLU A 29 -3.80 -5.16 -13.04
CA GLU A 29 -2.52 -4.54 -12.74
C GLU A 29 -2.70 -3.43 -11.71
N VAL A 30 -3.73 -2.60 -11.88
CA VAL A 30 -4.03 -1.52 -10.94
C VAL A 30 -4.42 -2.10 -9.57
N ALA A 31 -5.25 -3.15 -9.57
CA ALA A 31 -5.67 -3.80 -8.33
C ALA A 31 -4.47 -4.39 -7.59
N ALA A 32 -3.55 -5.03 -8.31
CA ALA A 32 -2.33 -5.59 -7.69
C ALA A 32 -1.49 -4.48 -7.05
N TRP A 33 -1.42 -3.32 -7.69
CA TRP A 33 -0.71 -2.17 -7.16
C TRP A 33 -1.34 -1.70 -5.84
N TYR A 34 -2.67 -1.60 -5.78
CA TYR A 34 -3.37 -1.19 -4.56
C TYR A 34 -3.23 -2.24 -3.45
N GLN A 35 -3.19 -3.53 -3.79
CA GLN A 35 -2.93 -4.57 -2.80
C GLN A 35 -1.52 -4.43 -2.21
N ALA A 36 -0.53 -4.17 -3.05
CA ALA A 36 0.84 -3.95 -2.59
C ALA A 36 0.92 -2.72 -1.70
N LYS A 37 0.23 -1.65 -2.06
CA LYS A 37 0.15 -0.42 -1.27
C LYS A 37 -0.46 -0.71 0.11
N GLY A 38 -1.54 -1.50 0.14
CA GLY A 38 -2.18 -1.88 1.40
C GLY A 38 -1.23 -2.64 2.31
N ARG A 39 -0.50 -3.61 1.77
CA ARG A 39 0.44 -4.40 2.56
C ARG A 39 1.56 -3.54 3.15
N LEU A 40 2.05 -2.57 2.39
CA LEU A 40 3.10 -1.68 2.88
C LEU A 40 2.59 -0.77 4.00
N TYR A 41 1.37 -0.24 3.88
CA TYR A 41 0.77 0.55 4.95
C TYR A 41 0.54 -0.27 6.20
N GLU A 42 0.14 -1.55 6.07
CA GLU A 42 0.00 -2.43 7.22
C GLU A 42 1.34 -2.63 7.93
N ARG A 43 2.41 -2.82 7.17
CA ARG A 43 3.75 -2.95 7.76
C ARG A 43 4.15 -1.70 8.53
N LEU A 44 3.86 -0.53 7.98
CA LEU A 44 4.13 0.73 8.68
C LEU A 44 3.32 0.83 9.96
N ALA A 45 2.04 0.48 9.90
CA ALA A 45 1.16 0.53 11.07
C ALA A 45 1.61 -0.43 12.18
N ASP A 46 2.17 -1.57 11.81
CA ASP A 46 2.63 -2.57 12.76
C ASP A 46 3.78 -2.08 13.65
N HIS A 47 4.45 -1.01 13.26
CA HIS A 47 5.47 -0.41 14.11
C HIS A 47 4.90 0.39 15.27
N GLY A 48 3.58 0.65 15.27
CA GLY A 48 2.91 1.23 16.42
C GLY A 48 3.19 2.69 16.69
N GLY A 49 3.62 3.44 15.68
CA GLY A 49 3.87 4.85 15.84
C GLY A 49 2.59 5.67 15.98
N PRO A 50 2.71 7.00 16.17
CA PRO A 50 1.55 7.86 16.37
C PRO A 50 0.59 7.90 15.19
N GLU A 51 1.03 7.50 14.01
CA GLU A 51 0.22 7.49 12.81
C GLU A 51 -0.32 6.10 12.45
N ALA A 52 -0.16 5.11 13.33
CA ALA A 52 -0.55 3.74 13.04
C ALA A 52 -2.02 3.61 12.64
N ALA A 53 -2.90 4.31 13.33
CA ALA A 53 -4.33 4.25 13.02
C ALA A 53 -4.62 4.79 11.62
N GLN A 54 -3.98 5.89 11.25
CA GLN A 54 -4.13 6.47 9.93
C GLN A 54 -3.56 5.54 8.86
N GLU A 55 -2.42 4.92 9.14
CA GLU A 55 -1.79 3.97 8.22
C GLU A 55 -2.68 2.74 8.00
N ARG A 56 -3.33 2.25 9.05
CA ARG A 56 -4.27 1.14 8.92
C ARG A 56 -5.48 1.54 8.08
N ALA A 57 -5.96 2.77 8.24
CA ALA A 57 -7.06 3.28 7.43
C ALA A 57 -6.65 3.37 5.95
N CYS A 58 -5.42 3.80 5.67
CA CYS A 58 -4.90 3.83 4.31
C CYS A 58 -4.80 2.43 3.71
N ALA A 59 -4.38 1.45 4.52
CA ALA A 59 -4.31 0.06 4.07
C ALA A 59 -5.69 -0.46 3.72
N ALA A 60 -6.67 -0.23 4.59
CA ALA A 60 -8.04 -0.67 4.37
C ALA A 60 -8.64 -0.05 3.10
N ALA A 61 -8.41 1.25 2.90
CA ALA A 61 -8.88 1.94 1.71
C ALA A 61 -8.24 1.37 0.44
N SER A 62 -6.96 1.03 0.49
CA SER A 62 -6.25 0.44 -0.64
C SER A 62 -6.81 -0.92 -1.00
N TYR A 63 -7.05 -1.77 -0.02
CA TYR A 63 -7.65 -3.09 -0.26
C TYR A 63 -9.07 -2.96 -0.79
N GLU A 64 -9.84 -2.02 -0.28
CA GLU A 64 -11.21 -1.79 -0.76
C GLU A 64 -11.19 -1.36 -2.22
N HIS A 65 -10.27 -0.49 -2.58
CA HIS A 65 -10.12 -0.06 -3.97
C HIS A 65 -9.79 -1.24 -4.89
N ALA A 66 -8.85 -2.08 -4.46
CA ALA A 66 -8.47 -3.27 -5.22
C ALA A 66 -9.67 -4.21 -5.39
N ARG A 67 -10.43 -4.42 -4.32
CA ARG A 67 -11.60 -5.29 -4.36
C ARG A 67 -12.64 -4.79 -5.36
N ARG A 68 -12.86 -3.50 -5.42
CA ARG A 68 -13.81 -2.91 -6.38
C ARG A 68 -13.38 -3.14 -7.81
N LEU A 69 -12.08 -3.04 -8.08
CA LEU A 69 -11.56 -3.27 -9.42
C LEU A 69 -11.75 -4.72 -9.85
N PHE A 70 -11.55 -5.67 -8.93
CA PHE A 70 -11.78 -7.08 -9.24
C PHE A 70 -13.26 -7.39 -9.44
N ALA A 71 -14.16 -6.66 -8.77
CA ALA A 71 -15.58 -6.86 -8.87
C ALA A 71 -16.20 -6.24 -10.13
N SER A 72 -15.49 -5.32 -10.75
CA SER A 72 -15.98 -4.69 -11.97
C SER A 72 -15.63 -5.53 -13.21
#